data_b6ad72837ba4546d95b4fbb524aeef72
#
_entry.id   b6ad72837ba4546d95b4fbb524aeef72
#
_cell.length_a   1.000
_cell.length_b   1.000
_cell.length_c   1.000
_cell.angle_alpha   90.00
_cell.angle_beta   90.00
_cell.angle_gamma   90.00
#
_symmetry.space_group_name_H-M   'P 1'
#
loop_
_entity.id
_entity.type
_entity.pdbx_description
1 polymer ?
#
loop_
_entity_poly.entity_id
_entity_poly.type
_entity_poly.pdbx_seq_one_letter_code
_entity_poly.pdbx_strand_id
1 'polypeptide(L)'
;MNLEHLEYFMTVAQTGSINRAAQALFISQPRLGKIIRDLEQSVGAPLFTRSNHGVTLTPEGIEFRRRAQRVLGELAGMFNRPTADDLQDVSLSVSMTKYSHIMESFIQTVLQHKDLPAYAHRLQEGDPIDVMEDVYSHRADVGVLHFGQGQRKNMMALFRDRQLIYHPLAHMTPHILISQRHPLLLEGKPVTLETLAGYGFVRYEGQFEDFTYELFSQGAHFDLSINPKMVYIVTRASLLHLLAKTDLYSIGIQDFTMQQSSYQVLSIPIEDCRGMLEFGYILPEGIQLNSIAREFLADLKERLSE
;
A
#
# COMPACT_ATOMS: atom_id res chain seq x y z
N MET A 1 10.19 -20.99 -19.80
CA MET A 1 9.00 -20.48 -19.09
C MET A 1 8.17 -19.72 -20.10
N ASN A 2 6.85 -19.91 -20.18
CA ASN A 2 5.93 -19.12 -20.98
C ASN A 2 4.77 -18.63 -20.08
N LEU A 3 3.90 -17.77 -20.60
CA LEU A 3 2.80 -17.17 -19.84
C LEU A 3 1.76 -18.20 -19.37
N GLU A 4 1.48 -19.20 -20.20
CA GLU A 4 0.60 -20.31 -19.81
C GLU A 4 1.09 -21.03 -18.53
N HIS A 5 2.40 -21.14 -18.33
CA HIS A 5 2.95 -21.76 -17.13
C HIS A 5 2.66 -20.92 -15.86
N LEU A 6 2.57 -19.57 -15.99
CA LEU A 6 2.16 -18.71 -14.88
C LEU A 6 0.67 -18.90 -14.54
N GLU A 7 -0.20 -18.99 -15.54
CA GLU A 7 -1.62 -19.27 -15.35
C GLU A 7 -1.84 -20.63 -14.70
N TYR A 8 -1.10 -21.64 -15.13
CA TYR A 8 -1.17 -22.98 -14.54
C TYR A 8 -0.72 -23.00 -13.09
N PHE A 9 0.38 -22.31 -12.79
CA PHE A 9 0.84 -22.12 -11.41
C PHE A 9 -0.22 -21.43 -10.55
N MET A 10 -0.81 -20.35 -11.04
CA MET A 10 -1.86 -19.60 -10.34
C MET A 10 -3.08 -20.47 -10.06
N THR A 11 -3.52 -21.28 -11.01
CA THR A 11 -4.65 -22.20 -10.85
C THR A 11 -4.36 -23.28 -9.81
N VAL A 12 -3.13 -23.82 -9.77
CA VAL A 12 -2.72 -24.78 -8.75
C VAL A 12 -2.70 -24.12 -7.36
N ALA A 13 -2.15 -22.91 -7.26
CA ALA A 13 -2.09 -22.14 -6.01
C ALA A 13 -3.49 -21.82 -5.46
N GLN A 14 -4.44 -21.51 -6.34
CA GLN A 14 -5.82 -21.19 -5.97
C GLN A 14 -6.63 -22.43 -5.55
N THR A 15 -6.47 -23.54 -6.29
CA THR A 15 -7.26 -24.76 -6.03
C THR A 15 -6.69 -25.59 -4.88
N GLY A 16 -5.40 -25.43 -4.53
CA GLY A 16 -4.69 -26.24 -3.54
C GLY A 16 -4.57 -27.72 -3.95
N SER A 17 -4.76 -28.05 -5.25
CA SER A 17 -4.75 -29.43 -5.73
C SER A 17 -4.39 -29.51 -7.21
N ILE A 18 -3.33 -30.26 -7.54
CA ILE A 18 -2.92 -30.47 -8.94
C ILE A 18 -4.03 -31.15 -9.74
N ASN A 19 -4.78 -32.08 -9.15
CA ASN A 19 -5.87 -32.77 -9.84
C ASN A 19 -7.01 -31.80 -10.17
N ARG A 20 -7.47 -30.99 -9.22
CA ARG A 20 -8.53 -30.00 -9.45
C ARG A 20 -8.09 -28.92 -10.44
N ALA A 21 -6.85 -28.47 -10.33
CA ALA A 21 -6.28 -27.51 -11.28
C ALA A 21 -6.22 -28.10 -12.71
N ALA A 22 -5.78 -29.36 -12.87
CA ALA A 22 -5.72 -30.02 -14.17
C ALA A 22 -7.10 -30.14 -14.82
N GLN A 23 -8.13 -30.44 -14.02
CA GLN A 23 -9.52 -30.48 -14.49
C GLN A 23 -10.01 -29.11 -14.94
N ALA A 24 -9.74 -28.06 -14.14
CA ALA A 24 -10.14 -26.69 -14.46
C ALA A 24 -9.43 -26.17 -15.73
N LEU A 25 -8.21 -26.62 -15.98
CA LEU A 25 -7.39 -26.24 -17.14
C LEU A 25 -7.59 -27.15 -18.36
N PHE A 26 -8.45 -28.17 -18.26
CA PHE A 26 -8.71 -29.15 -19.32
C PHE A 26 -7.44 -29.86 -19.82
N ILE A 27 -6.49 -30.14 -18.92
CA ILE A 27 -5.26 -30.89 -19.24
C ILE A 27 -5.12 -32.12 -18.33
N SER A 28 -4.21 -33.04 -18.70
CA SER A 28 -3.95 -34.22 -17.85
C SER A 28 -3.11 -33.83 -16.63
N GLN A 29 -3.39 -34.42 -15.47
CA GLN A 29 -2.64 -34.22 -14.24
C GLN A 29 -1.11 -34.48 -14.39
N PRO A 30 -0.66 -35.56 -15.14
CA PRO A 30 0.77 -35.76 -15.37
C PRO A 30 1.42 -34.59 -16.14
N ARG A 31 0.69 -34.02 -17.11
CA ARG A 31 1.16 -32.86 -17.88
C ARG A 31 1.29 -31.64 -16.99
N LEU A 32 0.27 -31.31 -16.19
CA LEU A 32 0.35 -30.17 -15.26
C LEU A 32 1.46 -30.37 -14.23
N GLY A 33 1.58 -31.59 -13.67
CA GLY A 33 2.64 -31.92 -12.74
C GLY A 33 4.06 -31.78 -13.30
N LYS A 34 4.24 -32.06 -14.61
CA LYS A 34 5.50 -31.79 -15.32
C LYS A 34 5.75 -30.29 -15.46
N ILE A 35 4.77 -29.53 -15.90
CA ILE A 35 4.87 -28.07 -16.08
C ILE A 35 5.27 -27.38 -14.76
N ILE A 36 4.64 -27.76 -13.65
CA ILE A 36 4.99 -27.20 -12.33
C ILE A 36 6.45 -27.54 -11.96
N ARG A 37 6.91 -28.77 -12.18
CA ARG A 37 8.30 -29.14 -11.92
C ARG A 37 9.29 -28.36 -12.79
N ASP A 38 8.99 -28.22 -14.08
CA ASP A 38 9.82 -27.46 -15.03
C ASP A 38 9.88 -25.98 -14.63
N LEU A 39 8.79 -25.44 -14.08
CA LEU A 39 8.72 -24.08 -13.54
C LEU A 39 9.60 -23.95 -12.28
N GLU A 40 9.45 -24.85 -11.31
CA GLU A 40 10.27 -24.90 -10.08
C GLU A 40 11.77 -25.01 -10.42
N GLN A 41 12.11 -25.82 -11.41
CA GLN A 41 13.49 -25.94 -11.90
C GLN A 41 13.99 -24.63 -12.53
N SER A 42 13.15 -23.92 -13.29
CA SER A 42 13.49 -22.63 -13.91
C SER A 42 13.69 -21.53 -12.87
N VAL A 43 12.93 -21.58 -11.77
CA VAL A 43 13.02 -20.63 -10.66
C VAL A 43 14.19 -20.97 -9.71
N GLY A 44 14.61 -22.23 -9.69
CA GLY A 44 15.67 -22.72 -8.83
C GLY A 44 15.24 -23.03 -7.39
N ALA A 45 13.91 -23.05 -7.13
CA ALA A 45 13.35 -23.33 -5.82
C ALA A 45 12.01 -24.06 -5.91
N PRO A 46 11.64 -24.91 -4.94
CA PRO A 46 10.31 -25.49 -4.85
C PRO A 46 9.28 -24.40 -4.55
N LEU A 47 8.22 -24.32 -5.34
CA LEU A 47 7.13 -23.37 -5.17
C LEU A 47 5.94 -23.95 -4.40
N PHE A 48 5.86 -25.27 -4.34
CA PHE A 48 4.80 -25.99 -3.62
C PHE A 48 5.35 -27.05 -2.67
N THR A 49 4.76 -27.11 -1.49
CA THR A 49 4.87 -28.26 -0.57
C THR A 49 3.70 -29.20 -0.85
N ARG A 50 4.00 -30.51 -1.02
CA ARG A 50 3.01 -31.56 -1.29
C ARG A 50 2.72 -32.33 -0.01
N SER A 51 1.45 -32.59 0.26
CA SER A 51 0.99 -33.40 1.37
C SER A 51 -0.17 -34.32 0.95
N ASN A 52 -0.60 -35.21 1.83
CA ASN A 52 -1.78 -36.05 1.62
C ASN A 52 -3.10 -35.23 1.54
N HIS A 53 -3.06 -33.96 1.94
CA HIS A 53 -4.21 -33.05 1.91
C HIS A 53 -4.19 -32.11 0.70
N GLY A 54 -3.19 -32.20 -0.18
CA GLY A 54 -3.05 -31.37 -1.36
C GLY A 54 -1.71 -30.67 -1.46
N VAL A 55 -1.70 -29.49 -2.08
CA VAL A 55 -0.50 -28.67 -2.24
C VAL A 55 -0.69 -27.28 -1.62
N THR A 56 0.34 -26.79 -0.95
CA THR A 56 0.40 -25.45 -0.38
C THR A 56 1.64 -24.73 -0.89
N LEU A 57 1.60 -23.41 -0.96
CA LEU A 57 2.75 -22.61 -1.39
C LEU A 57 3.87 -22.65 -0.34
N THR A 58 5.12 -22.71 -0.81
CA THR A 58 6.30 -22.41 -0.01
C THR A 58 6.45 -20.88 0.16
N PRO A 59 7.36 -20.37 1.02
CA PRO A 59 7.70 -18.94 1.06
C PRO A 59 8.09 -18.39 -0.32
N GLU A 60 8.92 -19.14 -1.07
CA GLU A 60 9.32 -18.82 -2.44
C GLU A 60 8.11 -18.85 -3.39
N GLY A 61 7.18 -19.79 -3.20
CA GLY A 61 5.94 -19.89 -3.95
C GLY A 61 5.01 -18.71 -3.72
N ILE A 62 4.94 -18.17 -2.49
CA ILE A 62 4.16 -16.96 -2.15
C ILE A 62 4.74 -15.76 -2.89
N GLU A 63 6.04 -15.58 -2.86
CA GLU A 63 6.71 -14.48 -3.56
C GLU A 63 6.57 -14.63 -5.08
N PHE A 64 6.74 -15.85 -5.60
CA PHE A 64 6.53 -16.13 -7.02
C PHE A 64 5.09 -15.84 -7.45
N ARG A 65 4.08 -16.19 -6.63
CA ARG A 65 2.68 -15.88 -6.89
C ARG A 65 2.46 -14.38 -7.04
N ARG A 66 3.02 -13.57 -6.13
CA ARG A 66 2.93 -12.11 -6.19
C ARG A 66 3.46 -11.56 -7.51
N ARG A 67 4.64 -12.05 -7.95
CA ARG A 67 5.25 -11.64 -9.23
C ARG A 67 4.45 -12.14 -10.45
N ALA A 68 3.96 -13.38 -10.42
CA ALA A 68 3.15 -13.94 -11.50
C ALA A 68 1.83 -13.19 -11.66
N GLN A 69 1.15 -12.83 -10.56
CA GLN A 69 -0.06 -12.01 -10.60
C GLN A 69 0.17 -10.66 -11.27
N ARG A 70 1.32 -10.04 -10.99
CA ARG A 70 1.70 -8.75 -11.59
C ARG A 70 1.85 -8.88 -13.10
N VAL A 71 2.62 -9.86 -13.58
CA VAL A 71 2.84 -10.10 -15.01
C VAL A 71 1.53 -10.42 -15.75
N LEU A 72 0.68 -11.27 -15.17
CA LEU A 72 -0.61 -11.61 -15.78
C LEU A 72 -1.57 -10.42 -15.78
N GLY A 73 -1.52 -9.56 -14.75
CA GLY A 73 -2.29 -8.33 -14.68
C GLY A 73 -1.89 -7.32 -15.75
N GLU A 74 -0.60 -7.16 -16.01
CA GLU A 74 -0.08 -6.31 -17.08
C GLU A 74 -0.52 -6.80 -18.45
N LEU A 75 -0.44 -8.11 -18.68
CA LEU A 75 -0.95 -8.72 -19.91
C LEU A 75 -2.44 -8.50 -20.11
N ALA A 76 -3.26 -8.75 -19.08
CA ALA A 76 -4.68 -8.48 -19.13
C ALA A 76 -4.96 -7.00 -19.45
N GLY A 77 -4.16 -6.09 -18.89
CA GLY A 77 -4.20 -4.66 -19.20
C GLY A 77 -3.91 -4.34 -20.68
N MET A 78 -3.05 -5.11 -21.33
CA MET A 78 -2.75 -4.92 -22.77
C MET A 78 -3.92 -5.31 -23.68
N PHE A 79 -4.75 -6.27 -23.27
CA PHE A 79 -5.85 -6.78 -24.08
C PHE A 79 -7.23 -6.20 -23.70
N ASN A 80 -7.39 -5.72 -22.47
CA ASN A 80 -8.66 -5.18 -21.96
C ASN A 80 -8.75 -3.67 -21.95
N ARG A 81 -7.85 -2.96 -22.61
CA ARG A 81 -8.01 -1.52 -22.78
C ARG A 81 -9.20 -1.28 -23.72
N PRO A 82 -10.23 -0.51 -23.33
CA PRO A 82 -11.01 0.26 -24.27
C PRO A 82 -9.98 1.01 -25.12
N THR A 83 -10.21 1.12 -26.42
CA THR A 83 -9.28 1.73 -27.38
C THR A 83 -8.61 2.95 -26.77
N ALA A 84 -7.29 2.84 -26.56
CA ALA A 84 -6.55 3.63 -25.59
C ALA A 84 -6.50 5.14 -25.89
N ASP A 85 -6.82 5.56 -27.10
CA ASP A 85 -6.76 6.97 -27.50
C ASP A 85 -7.92 7.83 -26.97
N ASP A 86 -9.10 7.24 -26.75
CA ASP A 86 -10.28 8.03 -26.33
C ASP A 86 -10.41 8.20 -24.79
N LEU A 87 -9.72 7.40 -23.98
CA LEU A 87 -9.83 7.45 -22.51
C LEU A 87 -8.56 7.91 -21.78
N GLN A 88 -7.41 7.99 -22.44
CA GLN A 88 -6.16 8.40 -21.79
C GLN A 88 -6.21 9.84 -21.29
N ASP A 89 -6.90 10.74 -22.03
CA ASP A 89 -7.02 12.14 -21.64
C ASP A 89 -8.05 12.41 -20.53
N VAL A 90 -8.92 11.42 -20.24
CA VAL A 90 -10.04 11.57 -19.29
C VAL A 90 -10.00 10.56 -18.14
N SER A 91 -8.90 9.86 -17.94
CA SER A 91 -8.74 8.89 -16.85
C SER A 91 -7.53 9.23 -16.00
N LEU A 92 -7.58 8.83 -14.73
CA LEU A 92 -6.53 9.01 -13.75
C LEU A 92 -6.20 7.68 -13.07
N SER A 93 -4.94 7.30 -13.08
CA SER A 93 -4.43 6.14 -12.33
C SER A 93 -3.43 6.61 -11.28
N VAL A 94 -3.77 6.43 -10.00
CA VAL A 94 -2.92 6.80 -8.87
C VAL A 94 -2.52 5.56 -8.10
N SER A 95 -1.24 5.41 -7.81
CA SER A 95 -0.74 4.49 -6.79
C SER A 95 -0.26 5.29 -5.58
N MET A 96 -0.66 4.90 -4.39
CA MET A 96 -0.40 5.69 -3.20
C MET A 96 -0.05 4.86 -1.98
N THR A 97 0.69 5.46 -1.07
CA THR A 97 0.79 4.95 0.29
C THR A 97 -0.49 5.25 1.09
N LYS A 98 -0.75 4.50 2.14
CA LYS A 98 -2.04 4.40 2.84
C LYS A 98 -2.39 5.63 3.70
N TYR A 99 -2.63 6.80 3.08
CA TYR A 99 -3.01 8.04 3.79
C TYR A 99 -4.27 8.71 3.24
N SER A 100 -5.03 9.31 4.13
CA SER A 100 -6.37 9.89 3.84
C SER A 100 -6.33 11.09 2.92
N HIS A 101 -5.32 11.96 3.05
CA HIS A 101 -5.22 13.17 2.22
C HIS A 101 -5.23 12.84 0.72
N ILE A 102 -4.52 11.77 0.34
CA ILE A 102 -4.44 11.34 -1.05
C ILE A 102 -5.80 10.81 -1.52
N MET A 103 -6.48 10.06 -0.65
CA MET A 103 -7.82 9.54 -0.90
C MET A 103 -8.83 10.68 -1.12
N GLU A 104 -8.78 11.74 -0.30
CA GLU A 104 -9.67 12.89 -0.46
C GLU A 104 -9.46 13.63 -1.78
N SER A 105 -8.22 13.85 -2.19
CA SER A 105 -7.92 14.46 -3.48
C SER A 105 -8.41 13.59 -4.64
N PHE A 106 -8.30 12.28 -4.51
CA PHE A 106 -8.84 11.35 -5.51
C PHE A 106 -10.38 11.40 -5.56
N ILE A 107 -11.05 11.43 -4.40
CA ILE A 107 -12.51 11.57 -4.31
C ILE A 107 -12.96 12.88 -4.97
N GLN A 108 -12.29 14.00 -4.70
CA GLN A 108 -12.61 15.27 -5.33
C GLN A 108 -12.47 15.21 -6.85
N THR A 109 -11.40 14.58 -7.35
CA THR A 109 -11.23 14.35 -8.79
C THR A 109 -12.40 13.56 -9.38
N VAL A 110 -12.83 12.48 -8.74
CA VAL A 110 -14.00 11.69 -9.18
C VAL A 110 -15.27 12.53 -9.18
N LEU A 111 -15.50 13.36 -8.15
CA LEU A 111 -16.69 14.22 -8.06
C LEU A 111 -16.71 15.31 -9.11
N GLN A 112 -15.56 15.93 -9.42
CA GLN A 112 -15.44 16.97 -10.43
C GLN A 112 -15.70 16.43 -11.85
N HIS A 113 -15.35 15.19 -12.11
CA HIS A 113 -15.45 14.58 -13.44
C HIS A 113 -16.59 13.56 -13.58
N LYS A 114 -17.51 13.47 -12.58
CA LYS A 114 -18.62 12.50 -12.55
C LYS A 114 -19.55 12.55 -13.76
N ASP A 115 -19.66 13.71 -14.42
CA ASP A 115 -20.55 13.94 -15.55
C ASP A 115 -19.89 13.69 -16.92
N LEU A 116 -18.63 13.24 -16.95
CA LEU A 116 -17.98 12.81 -18.18
C LEU A 116 -18.70 11.58 -18.76
N PRO A 117 -18.80 11.47 -20.09
CA PRO A 117 -19.52 10.36 -20.74
C PRO A 117 -18.83 8.99 -20.50
N ALA A 118 -17.53 9.00 -20.26
CA ALA A 118 -16.76 7.80 -19.91
C ALA A 118 -15.46 8.19 -19.21
N TYR A 119 -15.04 7.41 -18.21
CA TYR A 119 -13.73 7.47 -17.58
C TYR A 119 -13.41 6.11 -16.91
N ALA A 120 -12.14 5.88 -16.59
CA ALA A 120 -11.69 4.68 -15.85
C ALA A 120 -10.63 5.07 -14.83
N HIS A 121 -11.03 5.81 -13.77
CA HIS A 121 -10.11 6.17 -12.70
C HIS A 121 -9.70 4.94 -11.88
N ARG A 122 -8.43 4.90 -11.48
CA ARG A 122 -7.86 3.83 -10.67
C ARG A 122 -7.15 4.42 -9.47
N LEU A 123 -7.37 3.81 -8.30
CA LEU A 123 -6.63 4.09 -7.08
C LEU A 123 -6.10 2.77 -6.52
N GLN A 124 -4.82 2.71 -6.30
CA GLN A 124 -4.15 1.53 -5.74
C GLN A 124 -3.38 1.94 -4.49
N GLU A 125 -3.50 1.15 -3.43
CA GLU A 125 -2.76 1.35 -2.19
C GLU A 125 -1.64 0.30 -2.06
N GLY A 126 -0.44 0.75 -1.71
CA GLY A 126 0.72 -0.10 -1.51
C GLY A 126 1.73 0.47 -0.53
N ASP A 127 2.86 -0.19 -0.38
CA ASP A 127 4.03 0.40 0.26
C ASP A 127 4.81 1.30 -0.73
N PRO A 128 5.80 2.09 -0.27
CA PRO A 128 6.55 2.98 -1.16
C PRO A 128 7.24 2.27 -2.33
N ILE A 129 7.63 1.01 -2.17
CA ILE A 129 8.23 0.21 -3.23
C ILE A 129 7.18 -0.23 -4.25
N ASP A 130 6.00 -0.64 -3.79
CA ASP A 130 4.89 -0.99 -4.67
C ASP A 130 4.44 0.23 -5.50
N VAL A 131 4.31 1.40 -4.87
CA VAL A 131 3.98 2.67 -5.54
C VAL A 131 5.01 3.01 -6.63
N MET A 132 6.30 2.87 -6.31
CA MET A 132 7.38 3.11 -7.27
C MET A 132 7.31 2.14 -8.45
N GLU A 133 7.07 0.85 -8.21
CA GLU A 133 6.95 -0.16 -9.26
C GLU A 133 5.71 0.05 -10.13
N ASP A 134 4.60 0.55 -9.56
CA ASP A 134 3.39 0.86 -10.30
C ASP A 134 3.62 2.00 -11.31
N VAL A 135 4.33 3.05 -10.90
CA VAL A 135 4.69 4.17 -11.78
C VAL A 135 5.71 3.74 -12.82
N TYR A 136 6.76 3.02 -12.41
CA TYR A 136 7.80 2.53 -13.32
C TYR A 136 7.25 1.62 -14.41
N SER A 137 6.29 0.77 -14.08
CA SER A 137 5.63 -0.14 -15.04
C SER A 137 4.41 0.48 -15.75
N HIS A 138 4.20 1.80 -15.65
CA HIS A 138 3.08 2.52 -16.24
C HIS A 138 1.69 2.00 -15.85
N ARG A 139 1.56 1.34 -14.68
CA ARG A 139 0.27 0.97 -14.10
C ARG A 139 -0.42 2.14 -13.40
N ALA A 140 0.37 3.12 -12.98
CA ALA A 140 -0.11 4.38 -12.42
C ALA A 140 0.52 5.56 -13.16
N ASP A 141 -0.27 6.60 -13.38
CA ASP A 141 0.18 7.87 -13.97
C ASP A 141 0.97 8.69 -12.95
N VAL A 142 0.54 8.61 -11.68
CA VAL A 142 1.10 9.33 -10.54
C VAL A 142 1.30 8.36 -9.38
N GLY A 143 2.47 8.38 -8.78
CA GLY A 143 2.74 7.71 -7.51
C GLY A 143 2.83 8.73 -6.39
N VAL A 144 2.02 8.61 -5.35
CA VAL A 144 2.11 9.47 -4.16
C VAL A 144 2.59 8.64 -2.99
N LEU A 145 3.72 9.04 -2.41
CA LEU A 145 4.38 8.23 -1.39
C LEU A 145 5.03 9.10 -0.31
N HIS A 146 5.39 8.45 0.78
CA HIS A 146 6.14 9.06 1.86
C HIS A 146 7.27 8.13 2.31
N PHE A 147 8.25 8.71 2.97
CA PHE A 147 9.36 8.00 3.61
C PHE A 147 9.96 8.83 4.74
N GLY A 148 10.59 8.17 5.69
CA GLY A 148 11.33 8.83 6.77
C GLY A 148 12.59 9.51 6.27
N GLN A 149 13.02 10.57 6.94
CA GLN A 149 14.23 11.32 6.57
C GLN A 149 15.48 10.45 6.43
N GLY A 150 15.63 9.43 7.27
CA GLY A 150 16.75 8.48 7.18
C GLY A 150 16.76 7.67 5.88
N GLN A 151 15.63 7.49 5.25
CA GLN A 151 15.47 6.71 4.01
C GLN A 151 15.66 7.53 2.74
N ARG A 152 15.65 8.87 2.85
CA ARG A 152 15.67 9.79 1.70
C ARG A 152 16.76 9.46 0.69
N LYS A 153 17.99 9.23 1.15
CA LYS A 153 19.14 8.92 0.26
C LYS A 153 18.89 7.65 -0.56
N ASN A 154 18.37 6.60 0.07
CA ASN A 154 18.09 5.32 -0.57
C ASN A 154 16.91 5.46 -1.56
N MET A 155 15.85 6.16 -1.17
CA MET A 155 14.70 6.40 -2.04
C MET A 155 15.08 7.20 -3.28
N MET A 156 15.88 8.27 -3.14
CA MET A 156 16.37 9.05 -4.28
C MET A 156 17.25 8.22 -5.24
N ALA A 157 18.04 7.27 -4.73
CA ALA A 157 18.79 6.34 -5.58
C ALA A 157 17.87 5.40 -6.35
N LEU A 158 16.87 4.80 -5.66
CA LEU A 158 15.89 3.92 -6.29
C LEU A 158 15.04 4.61 -7.37
N PHE A 159 14.65 5.88 -7.15
CA PHE A 159 13.93 6.66 -8.16
C PHE A 159 14.79 6.91 -9.40
N ARG A 160 16.05 7.30 -9.19
CA ARG A 160 17.00 7.54 -10.31
C ARG A 160 17.23 6.28 -11.14
N ASP A 161 17.43 5.14 -10.49
CA ASP A 161 17.66 3.85 -11.17
C ASP A 161 16.48 3.43 -12.07
N ARG A 162 15.28 3.99 -11.79
CA ARG A 162 14.05 3.74 -12.56
C ARG A 162 13.61 4.91 -13.43
N GLN A 163 14.46 5.93 -13.58
CA GLN A 163 14.12 7.15 -14.34
C GLN A 163 12.83 7.82 -13.86
N LEU A 164 12.62 7.82 -12.54
CA LEU A 164 11.51 8.51 -11.90
C LEU A 164 11.97 9.83 -11.30
N ILE A 165 11.15 10.86 -11.46
CA ILE A 165 11.39 12.19 -10.89
C ILE A 165 10.54 12.34 -9.63
N TYR A 166 11.18 12.61 -8.51
CA TYR A 166 10.51 12.87 -7.24
C TYR A 166 10.25 14.38 -7.05
N HIS A 167 9.04 14.70 -6.67
CA HIS A 167 8.59 16.05 -6.37
C HIS A 167 8.14 16.11 -4.91
N PRO A 168 8.84 16.82 -4.02
CA PRO A 168 8.43 16.97 -2.63
C PRO A 168 7.15 17.80 -2.51
N LEU A 169 6.28 17.44 -1.58
CA LEU A 169 5.02 18.13 -1.29
C LEU A 169 5.02 18.74 0.12
N ALA A 170 5.24 17.91 1.15
CA ALA A 170 5.13 18.32 2.53
C ALA A 170 6.04 17.50 3.45
N HIS A 171 6.25 18.03 4.65
CA HIS A 171 6.82 17.29 5.78
C HIS A 171 5.78 17.21 6.89
N MET A 172 5.57 16.01 7.42
CA MET A 172 4.58 15.78 8.47
C MET A 172 5.21 15.14 9.70
N THR A 173 4.74 15.57 10.85
CA THR A 173 5.15 15.06 12.16
C THR A 173 4.30 13.86 12.57
N PRO A 174 4.81 12.96 13.42
CA PRO A 174 4.03 11.86 13.94
C PRO A 174 2.91 12.33 14.88
N HIS A 175 1.78 11.63 14.77
CA HIS A 175 0.60 11.80 15.61
C HIS A 175 0.18 10.47 16.23
N ILE A 176 -0.36 10.53 17.42
CA ILE A 176 -1.05 9.41 18.06
C ILE A 176 -2.45 9.29 17.47
N LEU A 177 -2.83 8.09 17.06
CA LEU A 177 -4.16 7.75 16.57
C LEU A 177 -4.87 6.88 17.61
N ILE A 178 -5.99 7.37 18.16
CA ILE A 178 -6.79 6.69 19.20
C ILE A 178 -8.28 6.90 18.98
N SER A 179 -9.10 6.05 19.61
CA SER A 179 -10.55 6.25 19.68
C SER A 179 -10.91 7.54 20.42
N GLN A 180 -11.96 8.24 19.99
CA GLN A 180 -12.58 9.31 20.77
C GLN A 180 -13.07 8.82 22.15
N ARG A 181 -13.29 7.50 22.29
CA ARG A 181 -13.72 6.83 23.53
C ARG A 181 -12.56 6.17 24.30
N HIS A 182 -11.31 6.53 23.95
CA HIS A 182 -10.16 5.96 24.64
C HIS A 182 -10.19 6.32 26.14
N PRO A 183 -9.87 5.37 27.05
CA PRO A 183 -9.95 5.59 28.51
C PRO A 183 -9.22 6.85 28.96
N LEU A 184 -8.04 7.13 28.44
CA LEU A 184 -7.28 8.35 28.80
C LEU A 184 -8.09 9.63 28.54
N LEU A 185 -8.81 9.72 27.44
CA LEU A 185 -9.65 10.88 27.09
C LEU A 185 -10.87 10.97 28.00
N LEU A 186 -11.52 9.83 28.28
CA LEU A 186 -12.70 9.80 29.16
C LEU A 186 -12.37 10.17 30.61
N GLU A 187 -11.14 9.85 31.05
CA GLU A 187 -10.62 10.17 32.37
C GLU A 187 -9.99 11.57 32.45
N GLY A 188 -9.94 12.31 31.34
CA GLY A 188 -9.30 13.62 31.26
C GLY A 188 -7.78 13.59 31.46
N LYS A 189 -7.14 12.44 31.21
CA LYS A 189 -5.69 12.29 31.31
C LYS A 189 -5.00 12.72 30.02
N PRO A 190 -3.75 13.22 30.11
CA PRO A 190 -2.98 13.57 28.92
C PRO A 190 -2.70 12.32 28.08
N VAL A 191 -2.76 12.47 26.75
CA VAL A 191 -2.43 11.43 25.79
C VAL A 191 -0.99 11.66 25.33
N THR A 192 -0.09 10.88 25.87
CA THR A 192 1.36 10.93 25.55
C THR A 192 1.87 9.52 25.30
N LEU A 193 3.05 9.37 24.72
CA LEU A 193 3.69 8.07 24.53
C LEU A 193 3.91 7.35 25.86
N GLU A 194 4.19 8.08 26.92
CA GLU A 194 4.36 7.53 28.28
C GLU A 194 3.04 6.96 28.84
N THR A 195 1.94 7.72 28.75
CA THR A 195 0.62 7.27 29.24
C THR A 195 0.06 6.12 28.40
N LEU A 196 0.50 5.96 27.17
CA LEU A 196 0.11 4.88 26.26
C LEU A 196 0.94 3.59 26.45
N ALA A 197 2.03 3.61 27.21
CA ALA A 197 2.89 2.44 27.40
C ALA A 197 2.16 1.19 27.96
N GLY A 198 1.04 1.37 28.65
CA GLY A 198 0.21 0.28 29.15
C GLY A 198 -0.82 -0.29 28.16
N TYR A 199 -1.01 0.37 27.02
CA TYR A 199 -2.00 0.02 26.00
C TYR A 199 -1.37 -0.74 24.84
N GLY A 200 -2.19 -1.44 24.04
CA GLY A 200 -1.71 -2.19 22.90
C GLY A 200 -1.48 -1.29 21.68
N PHE A 201 -0.45 -1.60 20.92
CA PHE A 201 -0.03 -0.87 19.73
C PHE A 201 -0.45 -1.61 18.45
N VAL A 202 -1.10 -0.89 17.53
CA VAL A 202 -1.50 -1.41 16.22
C VAL A 202 -0.59 -0.85 15.14
N ARG A 203 -0.10 -1.72 14.25
CA ARG A 203 0.72 -1.32 13.12
C ARG A 203 0.43 -2.15 11.88
N TYR A 204 0.86 -1.67 10.72
CA TYR A 204 0.82 -2.45 9.49
C TYR A 204 1.88 -3.54 9.49
N GLU A 205 1.53 -4.73 8.98
CA GLU A 205 2.46 -5.80 8.72
C GLU A 205 3.32 -5.47 7.49
N GLY A 206 4.63 -5.69 7.58
CA GLY A 206 5.56 -5.45 6.48
C GLY A 206 5.72 -3.97 6.10
N GLN A 207 5.31 -3.05 6.97
CA GLN A 207 5.47 -1.62 6.72
C GLN A 207 6.96 -1.30 6.60
N PHE A 208 7.32 -0.73 5.45
CA PHE A 208 8.63 -0.12 5.25
C PHE A 208 8.78 0.96 6.32
N GLU A 209 9.88 0.90 7.07
CA GLU A 209 10.01 1.62 8.34
C GLU A 209 9.82 3.14 8.16
N ASP A 210 8.64 3.58 8.51
CA ASP A 210 8.37 4.94 8.90
C ASP A 210 9.01 5.17 10.29
N PHE A 211 8.78 6.27 10.96
CA PHE A 211 9.19 6.51 12.35
C PHE A 211 8.53 5.56 13.37
N THR A 212 8.14 4.38 12.96
CA THR A 212 7.15 3.55 13.67
C THR A 212 7.67 2.88 14.91
N TYR A 213 8.96 2.83 15.12
CA TYR A 213 9.52 2.15 16.30
C TYR A 213 10.24 3.10 17.23
N GLU A 214 10.99 4.04 16.73
CA GLU A 214 11.82 4.92 17.54
C GLU A 214 11.34 6.35 17.44
N LEU A 215 10.73 6.83 18.51
CA LEU A 215 10.28 8.21 18.63
C LEU A 215 11.01 8.92 19.76
N PHE A 216 11.31 10.18 19.53
CA PHE A 216 11.83 11.07 20.55
C PHE A 216 10.77 12.12 20.85
N SER A 217 10.34 12.19 22.10
CA SER A 217 9.37 13.18 22.56
C SER A 217 9.74 13.66 23.95
N GLN A 218 9.68 14.96 24.18
CA GLN A 218 9.98 15.59 25.46
C GLN A 218 11.33 15.15 26.09
N GLY A 219 12.34 14.93 25.25
CA GLY A 219 13.66 14.47 25.67
C GLY A 219 13.79 12.98 26.00
N ALA A 220 12.73 12.20 25.91
CA ALA A 220 12.73 10.75 26.10
C ALA A 220 12.72 10.00 24.78
N HIS A 221 13.33 8.83 24.76
CA HIS A 221 13.33 7.88 23.64
C HIS A 221 12.28 6.80 23.90
N PHE A 222 11.41 6.59 22.92
CA PHE A 222 10.37 5.57 22.96
C PHE A 222 10.61 4.55 21.84
N ASP A 223 10.89 3.32 22.22
CA ASP A 223 10.96 2.18 21.30
C ASP A 223 9.63 1.42 21.31
N LEU A 224 8.82 1.62 20.31
CA LEU A 224 7.50 0.98 20.20
C LEU A 224 7.60 -0.50 19.78
N SER A 225 8.76 -0.97 19.32
CA SER A 225 8.96 -2.38 18.94
C SER A 225 8.89 -3.34 20.13
N ILE A 226 9.18 -2.83 21.33
CA ILE A 226 9.17 -3.61 22.57
C ILE A 226 7.82 -3.62 23.29
N ASN A 227 6.77 -3.00 22.72
CA ASN A 227 5.45 -3.05 23.32
C ASN A 227 4.97 -4.51 23.41
N PRO A 228 4.62 -5.01 24.61
CA PRO A 228 4.24 -6.42 24.79
C PRO A 228 2.87 -6.76 24.17
N LYS A 229 2.09 -5.76 23.77
CA LYS A 229 0.75 -5.91 23.20
C LYS A 229 0.74 -5.34 21.77
N MET A 230 1.07 -6.17 20.79
CA MET A 230 1.15 -5.77 19.39
C MET A 230 0.02 -6.38 18.58
N VAL A 231 -0.60 -5.58 17.71
CA VAL A 231 -1.56 -6.05 16.71
C VAL A 231 -1.07 -5.67 15.33
N TYR A 232 -0.89 -6.66 14.47
CA TYR A 232 -0.49 -6.46 13.08
C TYR A 232 -1.71 -6.48 12.16
N ILE A 233 -1.76 -5.55 11.23
CA ILE A 233 -2.86 -5.40 10.26
C ILE A 233 -2.29 -5.17 8.86
N VAL A 234 -3.15 -5.34 7.84
CA VAL A 234 -2.74 -5.16 6.44
C VAL A 234 -3.44 -3.96 5.80
N THR A 235 -4.66 -3.63 6.23
CA THR A 235 -5.48 -2.61 5.59
C THR A 235 -5.78 -1.43 6.49
N ARG A 236 -5.96 -0.24 5.90
CA ARG A 236 -6.39 0.96 6.62
C ARG A 236 -7.76 0.79 7.27
N ALA A 237 -8.70 0.12 6.61
CA ALA A 237 -10.01 -0.15 7.18
C ALA A 237 -9.91 -0.96 8.48
N SER A 238 -9.03 -1.97 8.52
CA SER A 238 -8.76 -2.74 9.74
C SER A 238 -8.21 -1.87 10.86
N LEU A 239 -7.26 -0.96 10.53
CA LEU A 239 -6.72 -0.01 11.51
C LEU A 239 -7.84 0.83 12.15
N LEU A 240 -8.62 1.51 11.31
CA LEU A 240 -9.66 2.42 11.79
C LEU A 240 -10.76 1.69 12.60
N HIS A 241 -11.15 0.48 12.16
CA HIS A 241 -12.12 -0.34 12.91
C HIS A 241 -11.59 -0.78 14.27
N LEU A 242 -10.34 -1.23 14.35
CA LEU A 242 -9.71 -1.62 15.61
C LEU A 242 -9.62 -0.43 16.56
N LEU A 243 -9.08 0.69 16.09
CA LEU A 243 -8.96 1.89 16.92
C LEU A 243 -10.34 2.37 17.40
N ALA A 244 -11.36 2.39 16.53
CA ALA A 244 -12.70 2.85 16.90
C ALA A 244 -13.39 1.99 17.98
N LYS A 245 -13.01 0.71 18.12
CA LYS A 245 -13.72 -0.27 18.96
C LYS A 245 -12.92 -0.74 20.18
N THR A 246 -11.67 -0.32 20.31
CA THR A 246 -10.75 -0.79 21.35
C THR A 246 -10.05 0.39 22.02
N ASP A 247 -9.25 0.08 23.04
CA ASP A 247 -8.31 0.99 23.71
C ASP A 247 -6.89 0.91 23.13
N LEU A 248 -6.75 0.37 21.92
CA LEU A 248 -5.48 0.33 21.21
C LEU A 248 -5.15 1.69 20.63
N TYR A 249 -3.86 1.92 20.40
CA TYR A 249 -3.38 3.11 19.70
C TYR A 249 -2.50 2.76 18.51
N SER A 250 -2.30 3.72 17.63
CA SER A 250 -1.34 3.63 16.52
C SER A 250 -0.59 4.95 16.38
N ILE A 251 0.51 4.93 15.63
CA ILE A 251 1.20 6.14 15.21
C ILE A 251 0.93 6.36 13.73
N GLY A 252 0.57 7.56 13.39
CA GLY A 252 0.34 8.03 12.03
C GLY A 252 0.79 9.46 11.86
N ILE A 253 0.11 10.19 11.02
CA ILE A 253 0.29 11.63 10.82
C ILE A 253 -1.01 12.36 11.11
N GLN A 254 -0.97 13.68 11.10
CA GLN A 254 -2.19 14.48 11.10
C GLN A 254 -3.09 14.05 9.94
N ASP A 255 -4.32 13.69 10.25
CA ASP A 255 -5.30 13.22 9.29
C ASP A 255 -6.58 14.03 9.44
N PHE A 256 -6.75 15.03 8.59
CA PHE A 256 -7.89 15.97 8.66
C PHE A 256 -9.23 15.28 8.44
N THR A 257 -9.25 14.19 7.70
CA THR A 257 -10.48 13.46 7.40
C THR A 257 -10.96 12.60 8.55
N MET A 258 -10.08 12.23 9.49
CA MET A 258 -10.47 11.42 10.65
C MET A 258 -11.44 12.15 11.57
N GLN A 259 -11.37 13.46 11.70
CA GLN A 259 -12.29 14.23 12.53
C GLN A 259 -13.73 14.20 11.99
N GLN A 260 -13.91 14.04 10.69
CA GLN A 260 -15.20 13.93 10.02
C GLN A 260 -15.60 12.48 9.71
N SER A 261 -14.72 11.52 9.97
CA SER A 261 -14.98 10.13 9.65
C SER A 261 -15.96 9.46 10.60
N SER A 262 -16.74 8.52 10.08
CA SER A 262 -17.66 7.68 10.86
C SER A 262 -16.94 6.80 11.91
N TYR A 263 -15.61 6.67 11.84
CA TYR A 263 -14.83 5.83 12.75
C TYR A 263 -14.58 6.45 14.12
N GLN A 264 -14.77 7.77 14.29
CA GLN A 264 -14.53 8.43 15.58
C GLN A 264 -13.11 8.18 16.14
N VAL A 265 -12.11 8.27 15.28
CA VAL A 265 -10.70 8.20 15.63
C VAL A 265 -10.13 9.63 15.65
N LEU A 266 -9.31 9.93 16.65
CA LEU A 266 -8.61 11.20 16.78
C LEU A 266 -7.15 11.06 16.40
N SER A 267 -6.61 12.14 15.84
CA SER A 267 -5.20 12.33 15.54
C SER A 267 -4.64 13.40 16.47
N ILE A 268 -3.78 13.02 17.40
CA ILE A 268 -3.23 13.89 18.44
C ILE A 268 -1.74 14.09 18.18
N PRO A 269 -1.25 15.34 18.06
CA PRO A 269 0.17 15.60 17.83
C PRO A 269 1.01 15.07 19.00
N ILE A 270 2.17 14.51 18.69
CA ILE A 270 3.17 14.14 19.69
C ILE A 270 4.04 15.37 19.96
N GLU A 271 3.98 15.89 21.18
CA GLU A 271 4.73 17.09 21.58
C GLU A 271 6.25 16.87 21.53
N ASP A 272 6.98 17.88 21.06
CA ASP A 272 8.43 17.87 20.92
C ASP A 272 9.00 16.62 20.20
N CYS A 273 8.21 16.06 19.29
CA CYS A 273 8.60 14.87 18.55
C CYS A 273 9.66 15.20 17.50
N ARG A 274 10.77 14.46 17.56
CA ARG A 274 11.78 14.46 16.50
C ARG A 274 11.49 13.29 15.56
N GLY A 275 11.14 13.61 14.37
CA GLY A 275 10.83 12.67 13.30
C GLY A 275 9.90 13.35 12.33
N MET A 276 10.19 13.23 11.07
CA MET A 276 9.34 13.76 10.01
C MET A 276 9.25 12.74 8.89
N LEU A 277 8.05 12.59 8.36
CA LEU A 277 7.84 11.95 7.07
C LEU A 277 7.88 12.99 5.97
N GLU A 278 8.63 12.71 4.94
CA GLU A 278 8.64 13.49 3.71
C GLU A 278 7.61 12.90 2.76
N PHE A 279 6.62 13.69 2.39
CA PHE A 279 5.60 13.37 1.41
C PHE A 279 5.97 13.96 0.06
N GLY A 280 5.71 13.21 -0.99
CA GLY A 280 5.89 13.67 -2.34
C GLY A 280 5.23 12.77 -3.36
N TYR A 281 5.35 13.15 -4.62
CA TYR A 281 4.90 12.31 -5.72
C TYR A 281 6.04 12.01 -6.69
N ILE A 282 5.90 10.93 -7.41
CA ILE A 282 6.83 10.48 -8.44
C ILE A 282 6.13 10.37 -9.78
N LEU A 283 6.86 10.73 -10.83
CA LEU A 283 6.45 10.62 -12.23
C LEU A 283 7.57 9.98 -13.04
N PRO A 284 7.27 9.29 -14.14
CA PRO A 284 8.30 8.92 -15.11
C PRO A 284 8.96 10.16 -15.71
N GLU A 285 10.25 10.08 -15.99
CA GLU A 285 10.99 11.18 -16.65
C GLU A 285 10.39 11.47 -18.03
N GLY A 286 10.17 12.75 -18.34
CA GLY A 286 9.66 13.22 -19.64
C GLY A 286 8.17 13.00 -19.90
N ILE A 287 7.39 12.48 -18.95
CA ILE A 287 5.95 12.29 -19.11
C ILE A 287 5.21 13.65 -19.07
N GLN A 288 4.20 13.79 -19.93
CA GLN A 288 3.24 14.88 -19.84
C GLN A 288 1.96 14.35 -19.19
N LEU A 289 1.60 14.90 -18.05
CA LEU A 289 0.36 14.57 -17.37
C LEU A 289 -0.84 15.13 -18.13
N ASN A 290 -1.93 14.37 -18.19
CA ASN A 290 -3.22 14.83 -18.67
C ASN A 290 -3.83 15.91 -17.73
N SER A 291 -4.94 16.53 -18.12
CA SER A 291 -5.58 17.61 -17.34
C SER A 291 -6.01 17.12 -15.96
N ILE A 292 -6.60 15.93 -15.88
CA ILE A 292 -7.16 15.36 -14.65
C ILE A 292 -6.06 15.04 -13.64
N ALA A 293 -4.94 14.48 -14.09
CA ALA A 293 -3.81 14.22 -13.22
C ALA A 293 -3.17 15.51 -12.66
N ARG A 294 -3.16 16.58 -13.45
CA ARG A 294 -2.70 17.90 -12.99
C ARG A 294 -3.65 18.52 -11.95
N GLU A 295 -4.96 18.40 -12.14
CA GLU A 295 -5.97 18.86 -11.19
C GLU A 295 -5.89 18.09 -9.88
N PHE A 296 -5.77 16.76 -9.95
CA PHE A 296 -5.51 15.92 -8.77
C PHE A 296 -4.28 16.37 -7.98
N LEU A 297 -3.16 16.60 -8.65
CA LEU A 297 -1.92 17.07 -7.99
C LEU A 297 -2.05 18.49 -7.45
N ALA A 298 -2.86 19.36 -8.07
CA ALA A 298 -3.10 20.70 -7.57
C ALA A 298 -3.91 20.67 -6.26
N ASP A 299 -5.02 19.90 -6.22
CA ASP A 299 -5.82 19.70 -5.01
C ASP A 299 -4.99 19.04 -3.89
N LEU A 300 -4.18 18.03 -4.21
CA LEU A 300 -3.31 17.38 -3.24
C LEU A 300 -2.28 18.35 -2.64
N LYS A 301 -1.69 19.22 -3.44
CA LYS A 301 -0.75 20.25 -2.96
C LYS A 301 -1.42 21.23 -2.02
N GLU A 302 -2.62 21.67 -2.34
CA GLU A 302 -3.40 22.62 -1.52
C GLU A 302 -3.68 21.99 -0.15
N ARG A 303 -4.19 20.76 -0.09
CA ARG A 303 -4.49 20.03 1.15
C ARG A 303 -3.28 19.75 2.02
N LEU A 304 -2.13 19.52 1.42
CA LEU A 304 -0.89 19.25 2.17
C LEU A 304 -0.18 20.54 2.62
N SER A 305 -0.64 21.71 2.17
CA SER A 305 -0.10 23.02 2.55
C SER A 305 -0.88 23.68 3.71
N GLU A 306 -2.06 23.14 4.04
CA GLU A 306 -2.87 23.52 5.19
C GLU A 306 -2.41 22.83 6.48
#